data_f9c457a91c45565d225f5c66f5d9003c
#
_entry.id   f9c457a91c45565d225f5c66f5d9003c
#
_cell.length_a   1.000
_cell.length_b   1.000
_cell.length_c   1.000
_cell.angle_alpha   90.00
_cell.angle_beta   90.00
_cell.angle_gamma   90.00
#
_symmetry.space_group_name_H-M   'P 1'
#
loop_
_entity.id
_entity.type
_entity.pdbx_description
1 polymer ?
#
loop_
_entity_poly.entity_id
_entity_poly.type
_entity_poly.pdbx_seq_one_letter_code
_entity_poly.pdbx_strand_id
1 'polypeptide(L)'
;IDDIYAKYQKPIWITEMCPADWQAGNPGQPAFERYTVAEIQQFMQTVVSGMNSRSYVERFSWKTRPTTDINMGNGALIANDGTLTPLGQFYATL
;
A
#
# COMPACT_ATOMS: atom_id res chain seq x y z
N ILE A 1 14.92 2.21 -2.19
CA ILE A 1 15.05 1.83 -3.61
C ILE A 1 16.21 2.55 -4.32
N ASP A 2 16.52 3.78 -3.91
CA ASP A 2 17.63 4.55 -4.50
C ASP A 2 18.97 3.83 -4.36
N ASP A 3 19.24 3.23 -3.20
CA ASP A 3 20.46 2.45 -2.96
C ASP A 3 20.56 1.23 -3.88
N ILE A 4 19.44 0.55 -4.14
CA ILE A 4 19.40 -0.59 -5.05
C ILE A 4 19.69 -0.13 -6.47
N TYR A 5 19.09 0.98 -6.90
CA TYR A 5 19.36 1.51 -8.23
C TYR A 5 20.82 1.98 -8.36
N ALA A 6 21.34 2.67 -7.33
CA ALA A 6 22.74 3.10 -7.34
C ALA A 6 23.71 1.92 -7.51
N LYS A 7 23.38 0.76 -6.92
CA LYS A 7 24.21 -0.44 -6.98
C LYS A 7 24.11 -1.19 -8.31
N TYR A 8 22.89 -1.36 -8.83
CA TYR A 8 22.66 -2.28 -9.96
C TYR A 8 22.41 -1.56 -11.29
N GLN A 9 22.03 -0.28 -11.30
CA GLN A 9 21.75 0.53 -12.49
C GLN A 9 20.74 -0.14 -13.43
N LYS A 10 19.72 -0.81 -12.87
CA LYS A 10 18.65 -1.48 -13.60
C LYS A 10 17.29 -0.87 -13.25
N PRO A 11 16.34 -0.86 -14.20
CA PRO A 11 14.97 -0.45 -13.90
C PRO A 11 14.40 -1.25 -12.73
N ILE A 12 13.60 -0.59 -11.89
CA ILE A 12 13.00 -1.20 -10.69
C ILE A 12 11.50 -1.37 -10.89
N TRP A 13 11.01 -2.55 -10.56
CA TRP A 13 9.59 -2.83 -10.40
C TRP A 13 9.29 -3.06 -8.93
N ILE A 14 8.31 -2.33 -8.39
CA ILE A 14 7.77 -2.54 -7.04
C ILE A 14 6.51 -3.38 -7.19
N THR A 15 6.64 -4.67 -6.97
CA THR A 15 5.55 -5.62 -7.24
C THR A 15 4.44 -5.57 -6.21
N GLU A 16 4.74 -5.22 -4.96
CA GLU A 16 3.75 -5.12 -3.88
C GLU A 16 4.18 -4.04 -2.89
N MET A 17 3.26 -3.18 -2.48
CA MET A 17 3.43 -2.25 -1.36
C MET A 17 2.08 -1.94 -0.72
N CYS A 18 2.02 -2.04 0.59
CA CYS A 18 0.91 -1.61 1.43
C CYS A 18 1.36 -1.73 2.90
N PRO A 19 0.98 -0.80 3.78
CA PRO A 19 1.17 -1.02 5.22
C PRO A 19 0.43 -2.27 5.70
N ALA A 20 1.04 -3.01 6.61
CA ALA A 20 0.45 -4.20 7.20
C ALA A 20 0.77 -4.27 8.68
N ASP A 21 -0.21 -4.62 9.50
CA ASP A 21 -0.03 -4.89 10.93
C ASP A 21 -0.02 -6.40 11.18
N TRP A 22 1.16 -7.00 11.06
CA TRP A 22 1.33 -8.45 11.23
C TRP A 22 1.14 -8.92 12.67
N GLN A 23 0.98 -8.02 13.64
CA GLN A 23 0.68 -8.36 15.02
C GLN A 23 -0.83 -8.46 15.29
N ALA A 24 -1.67 -7.85 14.47
CA ALA A 24 -3.11 -7.92 14.63
C ALA A 24 -3.61 -9.37 14.70
N GLY A 25 -4.50 -9.65 15.66
CA GLY A 25 -5.02 -10.99 15.91
C GLY A 25 -4.13 -11.88 16.77
N ASN A 26 -2.90 -11.49 17.09
CA ASN A 26 -2.04 -12.24 18.01
C ASN A 26 -2.49 -12.06 19.47
N PRO A 27 -2.15 -13.01 20.39
CA PRO A 27 -2.46 -12.86 21.81
C PRO A 27 -1.96 -11.53 22.38
N GLY A 28 -2.84 -10.78 23.06
CA GLY A 28 -2.52 -9.48 23.65
C GLY A 28 -2.44 -8.31 22.65
N GLN A 29 -2.73 -8.54 21.40
CA GLN A 29 -2.73 -7.53 20.34
C GLN A 29 -4.18 -7.20 19.89
N PRO A 30 -4.41 -6.05 19.23
CA PRO A 30 -5.70 -5.75 18.64
C PRO A 30 -6.17 -6.84 17.67
N ALA A 31 -7.48 -7.05 17.59
CA ALA A 31 -8.07 -8.03 16.66
C ALA A 31 -7.96 -7.61 15.19
N PHE A 32 -7.79 -6.32 14.94
CA PHE A 32 -7.69 -5.73 13.60
C PHE A 32 -6.52 -4.75 13.56
N GLU A 33 -6.01 -4.45 12.35
CA GLU A 33 -4.86 -3.57 12.17
C GLU A 33 -5.02 -2.20 12.84
N ARG A 34 -3.92 -1.66 13.35
CA ARG A 34 -3.88 -0.36 14.04
C ARG A 34 -3.80 0.82 13.08
N TYR A 35 -3.36 0.60 11.85
CA TYR A 35 -3.24 1.67 10.85
C TYR A 35 -4.63 2.08 10.36
N THR A 36 -4.95 3.36 10.48
CA THR A 36 -6.22 3.91 9.99
C THR A 36 -6.17 4.11 8.47
N VAL A 37 -7.33 4.18 7.83
CA VAL A 37 -7.42 4.51 6.40
C VAL A 37 -6.75 5.85 6.10
N ALA A 38 -6.88 6.86 6.99
CA ALA A 38 -6.26 8.18 6.81
C ALA A 38 -4.72 8.10 6.82
N GLU A 39 -4.14 7.32 7.74
CA GLU A 39 -2.69 7.10 7.80
C GLU A 39 -2.19 6.37 6.56
N ILE A 40 -2.93 5.35 6.10
CA ILE A 40 -2.59 4.61 4.88
C ILE A 40 -2.70 5.50 3.65
N GLN A 41 -3.71 6.37 3.57
CA GLN A 41 -3.85 7.33 2.48
C GLN A 41 -2.66 8.29 2.41
N GLN A 42 -2.21 8.80 3.55
CA GLN A 42 -1.03 9.66 3.63
C GLN A 42 0.23 8.93 3.17
N PHE A 43 0.42 7.70 3.63
CA PHE A 43 1.53 6.85 3.17
C PHE A 43 1.46 6.63 1.66
N MET A 44 0.28 6.26 1.14
CA MET A 44 0.04 6.05 -0.29
C MET A 44 0.43 7.27 -1.12
N GLN A 45 -0.04 8.46 -0.73
CA GLN A 45 0.29 9.70 -1.42
C GLN A 45 1.81 9.93 -1.48
N THR A 46 2.49 9.73 -0.36
CA THR A 46 3.94 9.92 -0.25
C THR A 46 4.70 8.94 -1.14
N VAL A 47 4.37 7.65 -1.08
CA VAL A 47 5.11 6.63 -1.85
C VAL A 47 4.82 6.70 -3.34
N VAL A 48 3.57 6.94 -3.74
CA VAL A 48 3.23 7.06 -5.17
C VAL A 48 3.89 8.30 -5.78
N SER A 49 3.88 9.43 -5.08
CA SER A 49 4.62 10.63 -5.50
C SER A 49 6.11 10.34 -5.63
N GLY A 50 6.69 9.65 -4.65
CA GLY A 50 8.09 9.25 -4.67
C GLY A 50 8.44 8.31 -5.83
N MET A 51 7.57 7.34 -6.15
CA MET A 51 7.76 6.45 -7.30
C MET A 51 7.70 7.21 -8.62
N ASN A 52 6.69 8.06 -8.77
CA ASN A 52 6.49 8.85 -10.00
C ASN A 52 7.63 9.84 -10.26
N SER A 53 8.32 10.30 -9.23
CA SER A 53 9.46 11.22 -9.37
C SER A 53 10.77 10.53 -9.77
N ARG A 54 10.82 9.19 -9.78
CA ARG A 54 12.03 8.40 -10.07
C ARG A 54 11.93 7.75 -11.44
N SER A 55 12.68 8.27 -12.41
CA SER A 55 12.66 7.76 -13.79
C SER A 55 13.07 6.28 -13.90
N TYR A 56 13.82 5.76 -12.93
CA TYR A 56 14.23 4.35 -12.91
C TYR A 56 13.18 3.41 -12.31
N VAL A 57 12.12 3.92 -11.67
CA VAL A 57 10.97 3.12 -11.26
C VAL A 57 10.04 3.00 -12.45
N GLU A 58 10.03 1.82 -13.04
CA GLU A 58 9.31 1.58 -14.28
C GLU A 58 7.85 1.19 -14.02
N ARG A 59 7.61 0.42 -12.95
CA ARG A 59 6.29 -0.03 -12.54
C ARG A 59 6.20 -0.16 -11.03
N PHE A 60 5.01 0.07 -10.49
CA PHE A 60 4.68 -0.21 -9.09
C PHE A 60 3.24 -0.69 -8.97
N SER A 61 2.94 -1.42 -7.90
CA SER A 61 1.62 -1.97 -7.64
C SER A 61 1.28 -1.86 -6.16
N TRP A 62 0.07 -1.41 -5.87
CA TRP A 62 -0.47 -1.45 -4.52
C TRP A 62 -1.01 -2.84 -4.23
N LYS A 63 -0.64 -3.40 -3.09
CA LYS A 63 -1.17 -4.68 -2.60
C LYS A 63 -2.55 -4.45 -2.02
N THR A 64 -3.57 -5.03 -2.59
CA THR A 64 -4.92 -4.99 -2.05
C THR A 64 -5.32 -6.34 -1.45
N ARG A 65 -6.10 -6.29 -0.38
CA ARG A 65 -6.70 -7.46 0.28
C ARG A 65 -8.18 -7.15 0.52
N PRO A 66 -9.03 -8.14 0.85
CA PRO A 66 -10.40 -7.86 1.25
C PRO A 66 -10.47 -6.88 2.43
N THR A 67 -11.50 -6.05 2.51
CA THR A 67 -11.70 -5.10 3.62
C THR A 67 -11.77 -5.77 4.99
N THR A 68 -12.06 -7.07 5.02
CA THR A 68 -12.12 -7.89 6.25
C THR A 68 -10.77 -8.50 6.66
N ASP A 69 -9.72 -8.30 5.88
CA ASP A 69 -8.39 -8.80 6.23
C ASP A 69 -7.89 -8.08 7.48
N ILE A 70 -7.55 -8.84 8.53
CA ILE A 70 -7.22 -8.29 9.84
C ILE A 70 -5.87 -7.54 9.87
N ASN A 71 -5.01 -7.81 8.91
CA ASN A 71 -3.66 -7.22 8.86
C ASN A 71 -3.54 -6.06 7.87
N MET A 72 -4.40 -6.00 6.84
CA MET A 72 -4.29 -5.06 5.73
C MET A 72 -5.64 -4.55 5.20
N GLY A 73 -6.74 -4.81 5.88
CA GLY A 73 -8.10 -4.51 5.37
C GLY A 73 -8.34 -3.03 5.12
N ASN A 74 -7.74 -2.14 5.93
CA ASN A 74 -7.84 -0.69 5.73
C ASN A 74 -7.07 -0.20 4.48
N GLY A 75 -6.18 -1.02 3.94
CA GLY A 75 -5.47 -0.76 2.69
C GLY A 75 -6.22 -1.25 1.44
N ALA A 76 -7.40 -1.83 1.59
CA ALA A 76 -8.18 -2.37 0.48
C ALA A 76 -8.61 -1.27 -0.50
N LEU A 77 -8.43 -1.52 -1.80
CA LEU A 77 -8.86 -0.62 -2.87
C LEU A 77 -10.27 -0.93 -3.35
N ILE A 78 -10.73 -2.18 -3.15
CA ILE A 78 -12.00 -2.68 -3.66
C ILE A 78 -12.81 -3.22 -2.49
N ALA A 79 -14.06 -2.78 -2.38
CA ALA A 79 -15.01 -3.26 -1.39
C ALA A 79 -15.57 -4.65 -1.79
N ASN A 80 -16.24 -5.33 -0.84
CA ASN A 80 -16.76 -6.68 -1.06
C ASN A 80 -17.82 -6.77 -2.16
N ASP A 81 -18.49 -5.64 -2.49
CA ASP A 81 -19.46 -5.56 -3.59
C ASP A 81 -18.81 -5.26 -4.96
N GLY A 82 -17.49 -5.16 -5.01
CA GLY A 82 -16.73 -4.88 -6.23
C GLY A 82 -16.57 -3.40 -6.57
N THR A 83 -17.12 -2.47 -5.77
CA THR A 83 -16.90 -1.04 -5.94
C THR A 83 -15.58 -0.60 -5.34
N LEU A 84 -15.08 0.57 -5.75
CA LEU A 84 -13.89 1.15 -5.13
C LEU A 84 -14.20 1.60 -3.68
N THR A 85 -13.28 1.32 -2.78
CA THR A 85 -13.28 1.94 -1.45
C THR A 85 -12.93 3.43 -1.56
N PRO A 86 -13.13 4.25 -0.51
CA PRO A 86 -12.61 5.63 -0.52
C PRO A 86 -11.11 5.69 -0.81
N LEU A 87 -10.31 4.76 -0.29
CA LEU A 87 -8.88 4.65 -0.59
C LEU A 87 -8.64 4.30 -2.06
N GLY A 88 -9.45 3.40 -2.63
CA GLY A 88 -9.40 3.03 -4.04
C GLY A 88 -9.72 4.22 -4.96
N GLN A 89 -10.71 5.02 -4.60
CA GLN A 89 -11.05 6.25 -5.31
C GLN A 89 -9.88 7.25 -5.27
N PHE A 90 -9.26 7.42 -4.10
CA PHE A 90 -8.09 8.26 -3.93
C PHE A 90 -6.90 7.78 -4.77
N TYR A 91 -6.60 6.48 -4.73
CA TYR A 91 -5.53 5.87 -5.54
C TYR A 91 -5.70 6.15 -7.04
N ALA A 92 -6.94 6.10 -7.53
CA ALA A 92 -7.24 6.38 -8.93
C ALA A 92 -6.95 7.83 -9.36
N THR A 93 -6.77 8.76 -8.42
CA THR A 93 -6.44 10.17 -8.69
C THR A 93 -4.93 10.46 -8.71
N LEU A 94 -4.11 9.52 -8.30
CA LEU A 94 -2.66 9.71 -8.13
C LEU A 94 -1.84 9.53 -9.44
#